data_af462c49226e5058a3d81ceb5102c6a7
#
_entry.id   af462c49226e5058a3d81ceb5102c6a7
#
_cell.length_a   1.000
_cell.length_b   1.000
_cell.length_c   1.000
_cell.angle_alpha   90.00
_cell.angle_beta   90.00
_cell.angle_gamma   90.00
#
_symmetry.space_group_name_H-M   'P 1'
#
loop_
_entity.id
_entity.type
_entity.pdbx_description
1 polymer ?
#
loop_
_entity_poly.entity_id
_entity_poly.type
_entity_poly.pdbx_seq_one_letter_code
_entity_poly.pdbx_strand_id
1 'polypeptide(L)' 'MDRETLNKANKLQDSLKAYTELADAIIHSGHSNITICIGDKDEIVFSNWIGARIIKAALLKLCNEQDGLIREEFREL' A
#
# COMPACT_ATOMS: atom_id res chain seq x y z
N MET A 1 -3.50 -15.41 -24.04
CA MET A 1 -3.66 -14.11 -23.39
C MET A 1 -3.12 -13.03 -24.32
N ASP A 2 -3.90 -12.03 -24.63
CA ASP A 2 -3.43 -10.96 -25.49
C ASP A 2 -2.49 -9.99 -24.74
N ARG A 3 -1.85 -9.09 -25.49
CA ARG A 3 -0.87 -8.18 -24.94
C ARG A 3 -1.47 -7.19 -23.95
N GLU A 4 -2.68 -6.75 -24.22
CA GLU A 4 -3.39 -5.81 -23.37
C GLU A 4 -3.75 -6.42 -22.02
N THR A 5 -4.26 -7.64 -22.02
CA THR A 5 -4.58 -8.40 -20.81
C THR A 5 -3.33 -8.67 -19.98
N LEU A 6 -2.23 -9.04 -20.63
CA LEU A 6 -0.96 -9.28 -19.95
C LEU A 6 -0.44 -8.01 -19.28
N ASN A 7 -0.51 -6.87 -19.97
CA ASN A 7 -0.09 -5.59 -19.40
C ASN A 7 -0.94 -5.21 -18.18
N LYS A 8 -2.24 -5.43 -18.26
CA LYS A 8 -3.14 -5.16 -17.13
C LYS A 8 -2.81 -6.07 -15.95
N ALA A 9 -2.58 -7.36 -16.20
CA ALA A 9 -2.21 -8.29 -15.14
C ALA A 9 -0.92 -7.89 -14.45
N ASN A 10 0.09 -7.45 -15.21
CA ASN A 10 1.36 -7.01 -14.66
C ASN A 10 1.19 -5.76 -13.78
N LYS A 11 0.37 -4.81 -14.21
CA LYS A 11 0.08 -3.60 -13.40
C LYS A 11 -0.63 -3.95 -12.11
N LEU A 12 -1.60 -4.85 -12.15
CA LEU A 12 -2.31 -5.31 -10.97
C LEU A 12 -1.37 -6.00 -9.99
N GLN A 13 -0.48 -6.84 -10.51
CA GLN A 13 0.50 -7.54 -9.69
C GLN A 13 1.47 -6.57 -9.00
N ASP A 14 1.96 -5.57 -9.72
CA ASP A 14 2.85 -4.55 -9.15
C ASP A 14 2.13 -3.76 -8.05
N SER A 15 0.87 -3.40 -8.27
CA SER A 15 0.07 -2.71 -7.26
C SER A 15 -0.13 -3.57 -6.02
N LEU A 16 -0.46 -4.85 -6.21
CA LEU A 16 -0.66 -5.79 -5.10
C LEU A 16 0.62 -5.92 -4.28
N LYS A 17 1.76 -6.03 -4.94
CA LYS A 17 3.07 -6.11 -4.28
C LYS A 17 3.33 -4.87 -3.43
N ALA A 18 3.06 -3.68 -3.97
CA ALA A 18 3.27 -2.43 -3.24
C ALA A 18 2.42 -2.37 -1.97
N TYR A 19 1.14 -2.73 -2.05
CA TYR A 19 0.27 -2.73 -0.88
C TYR A 19 0.67 -3.79 0.14
N THR A 20 1.11 -4.96 -0.32
CA THR A 20 1.60 -6.02 0.56
C THR A 20 2.84 -5.57 1.32
N GLU A 21 3.80 -4.97 0.63
CA GLU A 21 5.03 -4.45 1.25
C GLU A 21 4.72 -3.34 2.25
N LEU A 22 3.79 -2.45 1.91
CA LEU A 22 3.37 -1.38 2.81
C LEU A 22 2.73 -1.93 4.07
N ALA A 23 1.82 -2.88 3.94
CA ALA A 23 1.15 -3.50 5.08
C ALA A 23 2.15 -4.20 5.99
N ASP A 24 3.09 -4.96 5.41
CA ASP A 24 4.14 -5.64 6.19
C ASP A 24 5.01 -4.64 6.95
N ALA A 25 5.41 -3.56 6.29
CA ALA A 25 6.22 -2.53 6.92
C ALA A 25 5.49 -1.89 8.10
N ILE A 26 4.19 -1.64 7.97
CA ILE A 26 3.37 -1.06 9.03
C ILE A 26 3.25 -2.02 10.20
N ILE A 27 2.97 -3.30 9.93
CA ILE A 27 2.82 -4.33 10.97
C ILE A 27 4.11 -4.48 11.77
N HIS A 28 5.25 -4.44 11.10
CA HIS A 28 6.55 -4.62 11.75
C HIS A 28 7.13 -3.33 12.33
N SER A 29 6.50 -2.18 12.11
CA SER A 29 7.02 -0.90 12.58
C SER A 29 6.89 -0.70 14.10
N GLY A 30 5.97 -1.41 14.74
CA GLY A 30 5.74 -1.27 16.18
C GLY A 30 5.34 0.16 16.55
N HIS A 31 6.11 0.76 17.44
CA HIS A 31 5.88 2.13 17.92
C HIS A 31 6.71 3.17 17.18
N SER A 32 7.26 2.82 16.04
CA SER A 32 8.07 3.75 15.25
C SER A 32 7.24 4.90 14.69
N ASN A 33 7.92 6.02 14.44
CA ASN A 33 7.32 7.12 13.69
C ASN A 33 7.07 6.67 12.24
N ILE A 34 6.15 7.34 11.57
CA ILE A 34 5.93 7.12 10.14
C ILE A 34 6.40 8.36 9.38
N THR A 35 7.11 8.12 8.29
CA THR A 35 7.59 9.18 7.40
C THR A 35 6.92 9.01 6.05
N ILE A 36 6.31 10.07 5.55
CA ILE A 36 5.67 10.09 4.24
C ILE A 36 6.48 10.97 3.32
N CYS A 37 6.94 10.42 2.21
CA CYS A 37 7.69 11.15 1.19
C CYS A 37 6.78 11.45 0.01
N ILE A 38 6.67 12.71 -0.35
CA ILE A 38 5.88 13.15 -1.49
C ILE A 38 6.84 13.69 -2.54
N GLY A 39 6.99 12.92 -3.62
CA GLY A 39 8.00 13.24 -4.64
C GLY A 39 9.40 13.17 -4.07
N ASP A 40 10.29 14.00 -4.60
CA ASP A 40 11.69 14.00 -4.19
C ASP A 40 12.02 15.06 -3.13
N LYS A 41 11.05 15.90 -2.75
CA LYS A 41 11.34 17.10 -1.97
C LYS A 41 10.67 17.16 -0.62
N ASP A 42 9.52 16.55 -0.46
CA ASP A 42 8.74 16.67 0.77
C ASP A 42 8.81 15.39 1.59
N GLU A 43 9.29 15.52 2.81
CA GLU A 43 9.34 14.44 3.77
C GLU A 43 8.62 14.88 5.03
N ILE A 44 7.53 14.19 5.38
CA ILE A 44 6.70 14.53 6.51
C ILE A 44 6.76 13.42 7.54
N VAL A 45 7.20 13.75 8.75
CA VAL A 45 7.33 12.77 9.84
C VAL A 45 6.19 12.93 10.83
N PHE A 46 5.50 11.84 11.11
CA PHE A 46 4.46 11.79 12.13
C PHE A 46 4.94 10.99 13.31
N SER A 47 4.93 11.60 14.49
CA SER A 47 5.36 10.89 15.69
C SER A 47 4.32 9.84 16.11
N ASN A 48 4.80 8.80 16.74
CA ASN A 48 3.98 7.64 17.10
C ASN A 48 2.73 8.01 17.93
N TRP A 49 2.88 8.91 18.87
CA TRP A 49 1.80 9.19 19.83
C TRP A 49 0.90 10.36 19.44
N ILE A 50 1.21 11.05 18.34
CA ILE A 50 0.37 12.16 17.86
C ILE A 50 -0.46 11.73 16.64
N GLY A 51 0.15 11.16 15.65
CA GLY A 51 -0.54 10.89 14.40
C GLY A 51 -0.15 9.58 13.71
N ALA A 52 1.06 9.07 13.96
CA ALA A 52 1.54 7.88 13.26
C ALA A 52 0.62 6.68 13.46
N ARG A 53 0.08 6.51 14.67
CA ARG A 53 -0.80 5.39 15.00
C ARG A 53 -2.08 5.42 14.17
N ILE A 54 -2.67 6.60 14.05
CA ILE A 54 -3.91 6.79 13.27
C ILE A 54 -3.64 6.59 11.78
N ILE A 55 -2.53 7.16 11.30
CA ILE A 55 -2.14 7.03 9.90
C ILE A 55 -1.85 5.57 9.54
N LYS A 56 -1.13 4.85 10.40
CA LYS A 56 -0.85 3.43 10.19
C LYS A 56 -2.13 2.61 10.10
N ALA A 57 -3.09 2.85 10.98
CA ALA A 57 -4.36 2.15 10.97
C ALA A 57 -5.14 2.45 9.68
N ALA A 58 -5.16 3.70 9.24
CA ALA A 58 -5.81 4.10 8.00
C ALA A 58 -5.15 3.46 6.78
N LEU A 59 -3.82 3.41 6.76
CA LEU A 59 -3.07 2.78 5.66
C LEU A 59 -3.29 1.27 5.60
N LEU A 60 -3.36 0.60 6.75
CA LEU A 60 -3.65 -0.83 6.79
C LEU A 60 -5.05 -1.13 6.23
N LYS A 61 -6.02 -0.31 6.60
CA LYS A 61 -7.37 -0.44 6.08
C LYS A 61 -7.38 -0.26 4.56
N LEU A 62 -6.68 0.76 4.07
CA LEU A 62 -6.54 1.00 2.63
C LEU A 62 -5.90 -0.20 1.93
N CYS A 63 -4.82 -0.75 2.48
CA CYS A 63 -4.14 -1.91 1.91
C CYS A 63 -5.07 -3.10 1.80
N ASN A 64 -5.85 -3.38 2.84
CA ASN A 64 -6.80 -4.49 2.83
C ASN A 64 -7.90 -4.30 1.80
N GLU A 65 -8.43 -3.09 1.67
CA GLU A 65 -9.46 -2.78 0.68
C GLU A 65 -8.92 -2.92 -0.75
N GLN A 66 -7.74 -2.39 -1.01
CA GLN A 66 -7.12 -2.46 -2.34
C GLN A 66 -6.71 -3.89 -2.70
N ASP A 67 -6.23 -4.65 -1.72
CA ASP A 67 -5.91 -6.06 -1.94
C ASP A 67 -7.14 -6.83 -2.44
N GLY A 68 -8.27 -6.64 -1.80
CA GLY A 68 -9.52 -7.27 -2.21
C GLY A 68 -9.96 -6.88 -3.61
N LEU A 69 -9.90 -5.59 -3.92
CA LEU A 69 -10.28 -5.07 -5.24
C LEU A 69 -9.36 -5.58 -6.34
N ILE A 70 -8.05 -5.62 -6.09
CA ILE A 70 -7.08 -6.10 -7.08
C ILE A 70 -7.29 -7.58 -7.35
N ARG A 71 -7.52 -8.39 -6.32
CA ARG A 71 -7.77 -9.82 -6.48
C ARG A 71 -9.06 -10.07 -7.25
N GLU A 72 -10.07 -9.26 -7.04
CA GLU A 72 -11.32 -9.34 -7.79
C GLU A 72 -11.10 -9.03 -9.27
N GLU A 73 -10.29 -8.00 -9.59
CA GLU A 73 -9.96 -7.69 -10.97
C GLU A 73 -9.17 -8.81 -11.65
N PHE A 74 -8.26 -9.47 -10.92
CA PHE A 74 -7.56 -10.64 -11.46
C PHE A 74 -8.52 -11.75 -11.86
N ARG A 75 -9.56 -11.97 -11.08
CA ARG A 75 -10.57 -13.00 -11.40
C ARG A 75 -11.33 -12.70 -12.68
N GLU A 76 -11.47 -11.44 -13.03
CA GLU A 76 -12.18 -11.01 -14.24
C GLU A 76 -11.31 -11.03 -15.49
N LEU A 77 -10.02 -11.23 -15.36
CA LEU A 77 -9.15 -11.38 -16.51
C LEU A 77 -9.27 -12.77 -17.11
#